data_e8425473be78934537eb10575517ace2
#
_entry.id   e8425473be78934537eb10575517ace2
#
_cell.length_a   1.000
_cell.length_b   1.000
_cell.length_c   1.000
_cell.angle_alpha   90.00
_cell.angle_beta   90.00
_cell.angle_gamma   90.00
#
_symmetry.space_group_name_H-M   'P 1'
#
loop_
_entity.id
_entity.type
_entity.pdbx_description
1 polymer ?
#
loop_
_entity_poly.entity_id
_entity_poly.type
_entity_poly.pdbx_seq_one_letter_code
_entity_poly.pdbx_strand_id
1 'polypeptide(L)'
;MVPGIVVAVRAGCDTPKAITDMTAGQRERRAALTDAVIAMLHEMEPDRIQMREVSDRSRVALGTLYRYFPTKLHLLAASMVAWNDRLSRKLEAERSRAREAGVVDDRSVRDRVQALYRRQLRAFQRGPNFARLDLELAASSDPYVRESMQCRAEANHAATLALMDGVPDDVARVALLAIDGTMLAALAQWTSGRLSYAGAVRNVEDVAALVLADYA
;
A
#
# COMPACT_ATOMS: atom_id res chain seq x y z
N MET A 1 19.80 -12.05 6.10
CA MET A 1 19.92 -11.83 4.64
C MET A 1 18.89 -12.72 3.98
N VAL A 2 17.69 -12.18 3.72
CA VAL A 2 16.56 -12.93 3.12
C VAL A 2 16.77 -12.92 1.61
N PRO A 3 16.82 -14.08 0.93
CA PRO A 3 16.95 -14.11 -0.52
C PRO A 3 15.63 -13.61 -1.14
N GLY A 4 15.75 -12.59 -2.00
CA GLY A 4 14.64 -12.11 -2.82
C GLY A 4 14.12 -13.23 -3.71
N ILE A 5 12.86 -13.57 -3.55
CA ILE A 5 12.15 -14.49 -4.45
C ILE A 5 11.96 -13.77 -5.79
N VAL A 6 12.82 -14.06 -6.74
CA VAL A 6 12.61 -13.70 -8.15
C VAL A 6 11.64 -14.72 -8.71
N VAL A 7 10.35 -14.42 -8.71
CA VAL A 7 9.37 -15.21 -9.44
C VAL A 7 9.49 -14.85 -10.92
N ALA A 8 9.99 -15.79 -11.71
CA ALA A 8 10.05 -15.67 -13.16
C ALA A 8 8.63 -15.76 -13.74
N VAL A 9 8.03 -14.61 -14.04
CA VAL A 9 6.76 -14.53 -14.77
C VAL A 9 7.01 -14.87 -16.23
N ARG A 10 6.36 -15.90 -16.76
CA ARG A 10 6.39 -16.26 -18.16
C ARG A 10 5.86 -15.10 -19.02
N ALA A 11 6.67 -14.65 -19.97
CA ALA A 11 6.35 -13.58 -20.90
C ALA A 11 5.15 -13.97 -21.80
N GLY A 12 3.97 -13.44 -21.45
CA GLY A 12 2.90 -13.19 -22.39
C GLY A 12 2.89 -11.67 -22.67
N CYS A 13 2.48 -11.27 -23.86
CA CYS A 13 2.56 -9.91 -24.40
C CYS A 13 1.82 -8.82 -23.57
N ASP A 14 1.15 -9.20 -22.48
CA ASP A 14 0.23 -8.34 -21.70
C ASP A 14 0.72 -8.04 -20.27
N THR A 15 1.94 -8.45 -19.91
CA THR A 15 2.47 -8.21 -18.55
C THR A 15 3.43 -7.02 -18.55
N PRO A 16 3.32 -6.08 -17.61
CA PRO A 16 4.25 -4.97 -17.48
C PRO A 16 5.70 -5.43 -17.31
N LYS A 17 6.63 -4.73 -17.92
CA LYS A 17 8.07 -4.99 -17.77
C LYS A 17 8.49 -4.87 -16.31
N ALA A 18 9.31 -5.80 -15.81
CA ALA A 18 9.86 -5.74 -14.46
C ALA A 18 10.76 -4.49 -14.29
N ILE A 19 10.68 -3.85 -13.12
CA ILE A 19 11.44 -2.61 -12.83
C ILE A 19 12.95 -2.87 -12.86
N THR A 20 13.38 -4.06 -12.46
CA THR A 20 14.77 -4.52 -12.45
C THR A 20 15.39 -4.47 -13.85
N ASP A 21 14.59 -4.70 -14.89
CA ASP A 21 15.01 -4.78 -16.29
C ASP A 21 14.95 -3.42 -17.00
N MET A 22 14.64 -2.35 -16.28
CA MET A 22 14.47 -1.01 -16.82
C MET A 22 15.76 -0.19 -16.72
N THR A 23 16.06 0.59 -17.77
CA THR A 23 17.07 1.65 -17.70
C THR A 23 16.62 2.80 -16.80
N ALA A 24 17.53 3.68 -16.38
CA ALA A 24 17.20 4.85 -15.56
C ALA A 24 16.08 5.70 -16.20
N GLY A 25 16.19 6.06 -17.47
CA GLY A 25 15.17 6.85 -18.15
C GLY A 25 13.83 6.09 -18.35
N GLN A 26 13.85 4.75 -18.35
CA GLN A 26 12.60 3.97 -18.33
C GLN A 26 11.94 4.03 -16.96
N ARG A 27 12.71 3.92 -15.89
CA ARG A 27 12.19 4.06 -14.50
C ARG A 27 11.61 5.45 -14.26
N GLU A 28 12.27 6.51 -14.74
CA GLU A 28 11.77 7.88 -14.65
C GLU A 28 10.41 8.05 -15.35
N ARG A 29 10.28 7.59 -16.59
CA ARG A 29 9.00 7.64 -17.32
C ARG A 29 7.91 6.83 -16.64
N ARG A 30 8.24 5.63 -16.14
CA ARG A 30 7.30 4.81 -15.37
C ARG A 30 6.86 5.54 -14.09
N ALA A 31 7.79 6.17 -13.38
CA ALA A 31 7.49 6.96 -12.18
C ALA A 31 6.58 8.16 -12.53
N ALA A 32 6.87 8.91 -13.61
CA ALA A 32 6.02 10.01 -14.03
C ALA A 32 4.56 9.58 -14.31
N LEU A 33 4.37 8.38 -14.88
CA LEU A 33 3.03 7.82 -15.12
C LEU A 33 2.30 7.51 -13.81
N THR A 34 2.96 6.82 -12.87
CA THR A 34 2.37 6.53 -11.56
C THR A 34 2.14 7.79 -10.72
N ASP A 35 3.00 8.79 -10.85
CA ASP A 35 2.86 10.09 -10.19
C ASP A 35 1.64 10.87 -10.68
N ALA A 36 1.42 10.86 -12.00
CA ALA A 36 0.22 11.47 -12.58
C ALA A 36 -1.06 10.81 -12.07
N VAL A 37 -1.11 9.46 -12.00
CA VAL A 37 -2.26 8.74 -11.43
C VAL A 37 -2.45 9.07 -9.96
N ILE A 38 -1.38 9.10 -9.15
CA ILE A 38 -1.47 9.46 -7.73
C ILE A 38 -2.05 10.86 -7.56
N ALA A 39 -1.63 11.83 -8.37
CA ALA A 39 -2.20 13.18 -8.36
C ALA A 39 -3.70 13.15 -8.73
N MET A 40 -4.07 12.41 -9.79
CA MET A 40 -5.46 12.29 -10.22
C MET A 40 -6.36 11.63 -9.17
N LEU A 41 -5.87 10.65 -8.41
CA LEU A 41 -6.62 10.01 -7.33
C LEU A 41 -6.95 10.96 -6.17
N HIS A 42 -6.25 12.07 -6.02
CA HIS A 42 -6.66 13.13 -5.10
C HIS A 42 -7.81 13.99 -5.63
N GLU A 43 -8.04 13.99 -6.96
CA GLU A 43 -9.02 14.85 -7.63
C GLU A 43 -10.29 14.10 -8.05
N MET A 44 -10.17 12.82 -8.41
CA MET A 44 -11.26 12.04 -9.01
C MET A 44 -11.22 10.56 -8.63
N GLU A 45 -12.35 9.88 -8.82
CA GLU A 45 -12.50 8.44 -8.58
C GLU A 45 -11.71 7.60 -9.59
N PRO A 46 -11.26 6.38 -9.21
CA PRO A 46 -10.41 5.53 -10.04
C PRO A 46 -11.02 5.19 -11.42
N ASP A 47 -12.34 5.01 -11.47
CA ASP A 47 -13.08 4.69 -12.69
C ASP A 47 -13.03 5.83 -13.74
N ARG A 48 -12.95 7.08 -13.28
CA ARG A 48 -12.88 8.29 -14.13
C ARG A 48 -11.51 8.52 -14.74
N ILE A 49 -10.46 7.91 -14.22
CA ILE A 49 -9.09 8.07 -14.76
C ILE A 49 -9.03 7.49 -16.17
N GLN A 50 -8.58 8.31 -17.13
CA GLN A 50 -8.41 7.94 -18.53
C GLN A 50 -6.94 7.85 -18.90
N MET A 51 -6.52 6.79 -19.62
CA MET A 51 -5.13 6.57 -20.04
C MET A 51 -4.57 7.74 -20.84
N ARG A 52 -5.40 8.40 -21.67
CA ARG A 52 -5.00 9.57 -22.46
C ARG A 52 -4.68 10.75 -21.53
N GLU A 53 -5.51 11.00 -20.53
CA GLU A 53 -5.27 12.09 -19.57
C GLU A 53 -4.02 11.83 -18.73
N VAL A 54 -3.75 10.59 -18.33
CA VAL A 54 -2.49 10.23 -17.67
C VAL A 54 -1.29 10.51 -18.59
N SER A 55 -1.38 10.16 -19.88
CA SER A 55 -0.35 10.46 -20.88
C SER A 55 -0.06 11.97 -20.94
N ASP A 56 -1.11 12.79 -21.01
CA ASP A 56 -0.99 14.25 -21.10
C ASP A 56 -0.39 14.85 -19.81
N ARG A 57 -0.87 14.45 -18.64
CA ARG A 57 -0.38 14.94 -17.34
C ARG A 57 1.05 14.49 -17.03
N SER A 58 1.42 13.26 -17.40
CA SER A 58 2.77 12.72 -17.18
C SER A 58 3.80 13.19 -18.23
N ARG A 59 3.36 13.79 -19.33
CA ARG A 59 4.18 14.11 -20.51
C ARG A 59 4.87 12.89 -21.13
N VAL A 60 4.28 11.70 -20.93
CA VAL A 60 4.74 10.44 -21.54
C VAL A 60 3.79 10.06 -22.66
N ALA A 61 4.30 9.90 -23.88
CA ALA A 61 3.47 9.57 -25.03
C ALA A 61 2.61 8.32 -24.79
N LEU A 62 1.35 8.34 -25.26
CA LEU A 62 0.34 7.30 -25.01
C LEU A 62 0.81 5.91 -25.46
N GLY A 63 1.50 5.79 -26.59
CA GLY A 63 2.09 4.52 -27.04
C GLY A 63 3.20 4.01 -26.11
N THR A 64 3.92 4.93 -25.46
CA THR A 64 4.92 4.56 -24.45
C THR A 64 4.24 4.12 -23.16
N LEU A 65 3.16 4.77 -22.74
CA LEU A 65 2.35 4.38 -21.59
C LEU A 65 1.85 2.93 -21.75
N TYR A 66 1.22 2.58 -22.88
CA TYR A 66 0.73 1.22 -23.12
C TYR A 66 1.84 0.17 -23.16
N ARG A 67 3.06 0.55 -23.52
CA ARG A 67 4.23 -0.34 -23.45
C ARG A 67 4.65 -0.64 -22.00
N TYR A 68 4.45 0.30 -21.06
CA TYR A 68 4.70 0.07 -19.62
C TYR A 68 3.53 -0.62 -18.93
N PHE A 69 2.31 -0.24 -19.28
CA PHE A 69 1.09 -0.69 -18.65
C PHE A 69 0.05 -1.03 -19.72
N PRO A 70 -0.03 -2.29 -20.15
CA PRO A 70 -0.97 -2.73 -21.19
C PRO A 70 -2.43 -2.40 -20.87
N THR A 71 -2.79 -2.36 -19.59
CA THR A 71 -4.16 -2.03 -19.14
C THR A 71 -4.15 -0.88 -18.13
N LYS A 72 -5.29 -0.21 -17.99
CA LYS A 72 -5.54 0.78 -16.94
C LYS A 72 -5.33 0.16 -15.55
N LEU A 73 -5.82 -1.06 -15.36
CA LEU A 73 -5.75 -1.75 -14.07
C LEU A 73 -4.30 -2.01 -13.65
N HIS A 74 -3.42 -2.36 -14.58
CA HIS A 74 -1.98 -2.51 -14.32
C HIS A 74 -1.33 -1.19 -13.87
N LEU A 75 -1.71 -0.08 -14.50
CA LEU A 75 -1.21 1.25 -14.12
C LEU A 75 -1.72 1.65 -12.73
N LEU A 76 -3.00 1.41 -12.44
CA LEU A 76 -3.61 1.70 -11.14
C LEU A 76 -2.95 0.87 -10.02
N ALA A 77 -2.70 -0.43 -10.24
CA ALA A 77 -2.01 -1.29 -9.28
C ALA A 77 -0.58 -0.81 -9.00
N ALA A 78 0.18 -0.49 -10.06
CA ALA A 78 1.53 0.07 -9.91
C ALA A 78 1.53 1.42 -9.18
N SER A 79 0.50 2.24 -9.38
CA SER A 79 0.35 3.53 -8.70
C SER A 79 0.03 3.37 -7.21
N MET A 80 -0.78 2.35 -6.87
CA MET A 80 -1.05 2.00 -5.47
C MET A 80 0.21 1.54 -4.75
N VAL A 81 1.03 0.68 -5.37
CA VAL A 81 2.34 0.28 -4.83
C VAL A 81 3.24 1.50 -4.63
N ALA A 82 3.37 2.37 -5.64
CA ALA A 82 4.20 3.56 -5.56
C ALA A 82 3.73 4.54 -4.45
N TRP A 83 2.42 4.70 -4.26
CA TRP A 83 1.86 5.50 -3.17
C TRP A 83 2.18 4.90 -1.80
N ASN A 84 2.00 3.59 -1.63
CA ASN A 84 2.36 2.88 -0.40
C ASN A 84 3.85 3.00 -0.06
N ASP A 85 4.73 2.85 -1.07
CA ASP A 85 6.18 2.99 -0.89
C ASP A 85 6.58 4.39 -0.41
N ARG A 86 5.87 5.43 -0.85
CA ARG A 86 6.09 6.81 -0.37
C ARG A 86 5.73 6.96 1.09
N LEU A 87 4.59 6.39 1.50
CA LEU A 87 4.17 6.39 2.90
C LEU A 87 5.17 5.66 3.79
N SER A 88 5.61 4.48 3.36
CA SER A 88 6.58 3.65 4.08
C SER A 88 7.94 4.34 4.21
N ARG A 89 8.47 4.91 3.13
CA ARG A 89 9.73 5.68 3.15
C ARG A 89 9.66 6.91 4.06
N LYS A 90 8.54 7.62 4.07
CA LYS A 90 8.35 8.77 4.96
C LYS A 90 8.37 8.33 6.43
N LEU A 91 7.70 7.22 6.74
CA LEU A 91 7.68 6.66 8.10
C LEU A 91 9.08 6.23 8.55
N GLU A 92 9.81 5.52 7.68
CA GLU A 92 11.16 5.07 8.02
C GLU A 92 12.13 6.25 8.21
N ALA A 93 12.05 7.27 7.37
CA ALA A 93 12.84 8.48 7.54
C ALA A 93 12.53 9.22 8.86
N GLU A 94 11.27 9.23 9.31
CA GLU A 94 10.88 9.80 10.61
C GLU A 94 11.44 8.97 11.77
N ARG A 95 11.38 7.62 11.67
CA ARG A 95 11.96 6.70 12.65
C ARG A 95 13.49 6.80 12.74
N SER A 96 14.16 6.91 11.59
CA SER A 96 15.61 7.06 11.55
C SER A 96 16.06 8.36 12.23
N ARG A 97 15.39 9.48 11.94
CA ARG A 97 15.67 10.77 12.61
C ARG A 97 15.45 10.71 14.12
N ALA A 98 14.37 10.04 14.57
CA ALA A 98 14.11 9.88 15.99
C ALA A 98 15.23 9.07 16.68
N ARG A 99 15.67 7.95 16.06
CA ARG A 99 16.80 7.15 16.56
C ARG A 99 18.10 7.96 16.60
N GLU A 100 18.42 8.71 15.55
CA GLU A 100 19.60 9.58 15.48
C GLU A 100 19.57 10.68 16.57
N ALA A 101 18.37 11.16 16.91
CA ALA A 101 18.14 12.11 18.01
C ALA A 101 18.13 11.46 19.41
N GLY A 102 18.40 10.16 19.52
CA GLY A 102 18.39 9.43 20.78
C GLY A 102 17.00 9.23 21.40
N VAL A 103 15.94 9.41 20.61
CA VAL A 103 14.57 9.17 21.07
C VAL A 103 14.32 7.66 21.09
N VAL A 104 14.12 7.13 22.28
CA VAL A 104 13.71 5.73 22.48
C VAL A 104 12.20 5.66 22.42
N ASP A 105 11.68 4.73 21.62
CA ASP A 105 10.24 4.46 21.58
C ASP A 105 9.91 3.48 22.72
N ASP A 106 9.48 4.03 23.86
CA ASP A 106 9.11 3.30 25.09
C ASP A 106 7.66 2.79 25.08
N ARG A 107 6.93 3.04 24.00
CA ARG A 107 5.55 2.57 23.86
C ARG A 107 5.48 1.04 23.82
N SER A 108 4.40 0.50 24.35
CA SER A 108 4.09 -0.92 24.24
C SER A 108 4.01 -1.39 22.79
N VAL A 109 4.13 -2.70 22.55
CA VAL A 109 3.95 -3.29 21.21
C VAL A 109 2.59 -2.93 20.65
N ARG A 110 1.55 -3.08 21.48
CA ARG A 110 0.17 -2.72 21.12
C ARG A 110 0.07 -1.27 20.63
N ASP A 111 0.62 -0.33 21.40
CA ASP A 111 0.53 1.10 21.07
C ASP A 111 1.30 1.46 19.78
N ARG A 112 2.45 0.82 19.56
CA ARG A 112 3.22 0.98 18.31
C ARG A 112 2.45 0.47 17.09
N VAL A 113 1.83 -0.70 17.22
CA VAL A 113 1.01 -1.28 16.15
C VAL A 113 -0.23 -0.43 15.89
N GLN A 114 -0.99 -0.04 16.92
CA GLN A 114 -2.14 0.86 16.76
C GLN A 114 -1.75 2.19 16.10
N ALA A 115 -0.62 2.79 16.48
CA ALA A 115 -0.14 4.02 15.89
C ALA A 115 0.17 3.86 14.38
N LEU A 116 0.72 2.71 13.95
CA LEU A 116 0.97 2.42 12.56
C LEU A 116 -0.34 2.33 11.76
N TYR A 117 -1.31 1.54 12.23
CA TYR A 117 -2.61 1.39 11.54
C TYR A 117 -3.43 2.68 11.53
N ARG A 118 -3.42 3.44 12.61
CA ARG A 118 -4.01 4.79 12.67
C ARG A 118 -3.39 5.71 11.61
N ARG A 119 -2.08 5.62 11.39
CA ARG A 119 -1.40 6.40 10.35
C ARG A 119 -1.82 5.98 8.94
N GLN A 120 -1.93 4.68 8.68
CA GLN A 120 -2.42 4.15 7.40
C GLN A 120 -3.86 4.61 7.13
N LEU A 121 -4.76 4.49 8.10
CA LEU A 121 -6.14 4.97 8.00
C LEU A 121 -6.22 6.48 7.74
N ARG A 122 -5.36 7.29 8.39
CA ARG A 122 -5.27 8.73 8.10
C ARG A 122 -4.81 9.03 6.66
N ALA A 123 -3.95 8.20 6.09
CA ALA A 123 -3.54 8.36 4.70
C ALA A 123 -4.72 8.12 3.75
N PHE A 124 -5.53 7.09 3.99
CA PHE A 124 -6.77 6.84 3.27
C PHE A 124 -7.82 7.94 3.50
N GLN A 125 -7.93 8.48 4.72
CA GLN A 125 -8.86 9.60 5.00
C GLN A 125 -8.53 10.85 4.17
N ARG A 126 -7.24 11.14 3.96
CA ARG A 126 -6.79 12.28 3.15
C ARG A 126 -6.99 12.08 1.65
N GLY A 127 -7.15 10.83 1.23
CA GLY A 127 -7.41 10.45 -0.16
C GLY A 127 -8.36 9.26 -0.23
N PRO A 128 -9.69 9.47 -0.08
CA PRO A 128 -10.65 8.37 -0.04
C PRO A 128 -10.67 7.50 -1.30
N ASN A 129 -10.27 8.06 -2.44
CA ASN A 129 -10.19 7.32 -3.70
C ASN A 129 -9.09 6.24 -3.69
N PHE A 130 -8.04 6.41 -2.86
CA PHE A 130 -7.05 5.33 -2.65
C PHE A 130 -7.66 4.15 -1.90
N ALA A 131 -8.56 4.38 -0.94
CA ALA A 131 -9.24 3.28 -0.25
C ALA A 131 -10.19 2.53 -1.21
N ARG A 132 -10.93 3.26 -2.07
CA ARG A 132 -11.78 2.63 -3.12
C ARG A 132 -10.95 1.81 -4.09
N LEU A 133 -9.84 2.37 -4.56
CA LEU A 133 -8.91 1.67 -5.45
C LEU A 133 -8.31 0.43 -4.77
N ASP A 134 -7.92 0.51 -3.51
CA ASP A 134 -7.36 -0.62 -2.77
C ASP A 134 -8.34 -1.80 -2.70
N LEU A 135 -9.62 -1.52 -2.43
CA LEU A 135 -10.68 -2.53 -2.42
C LEU A 135 -10.93 -3.15 -3.81
N GLU A 136 -10.92 -2.33 -4.86
CA GLU A 136 -11.06 -2.79 -6.25
C GLU A 136 -9.90 -3.73 -6.63
N LEU A 137 -8.65 -3.33 -6.33
CA LEU A 137 -7.47 -4.12 -6.63
C LEU A 137 -7.40 -5.41 -5.81
N ALA A 138 -7.84 -5.39 -4.55
CA ALA A 138 -7.89 -6.57 -3.68
C ALA A 138 -8.85 -7.65 -4.21
N ALA A 139 -9.90 -7.27 -4.93
CA ALA A 139 -10.86 -8.18 -5.55
C ALA A 139 -10.46 -8.65 -6.96
N SER A 140 -9.33 -8.16 -7.50
CA SER A 140 -8.92 -8.45 -8.88
C SER A 140 -8.40 -9.88 -9.04
N SER A 141 -8.81 -10.53 -10.13
CA SER A 141 -8.27 -11.83 -10.57
C SER A 141 -7.08 -11.70 -11.54
N ASP A 142 -6.74 -10.49 -11.98
CA ASP A 142 -5.62 -10.24 -12.87
C ASP A 142 -4.28 -10.65 -12.22
N PRO A 143 -3.45 -11.48 -12.87
CA PRO A 143 -2.23 -12.02 -12.26
C PRO A 143 -1.23 -10.94 -11.84
N TYR A 144 -1.03 -9.90 -12.67
CA TYR A 144 -0.11 -8.81 -12.34
C TYR A 144 -0.61 -7.97 -11.16
N VAL A 145 -1.91 -7.70 -11.12
CA VAL A 145 -2.52 -6.96 -10.00
C VAL A 145 -2.37 -7.75 -8.71
N ARG A 146 -2.69 -9.05 -8.73
CA ARG A 146 -2.54 -9.92 -7.55
C ARG A 146 -1.11 -9.95 -7.04
N GLU A 147 -0.12 -10.15 -7.92
CA GLU A 147 1.30 -10.13 -7.55
C GLU A 147 1.70 -8.77 -6.96
N SER A 148 1.30 -7.68 -7.60
CA SER A 148 1.59 -6.32 -7.12
C SER A 148 1.00 -6.06 -5.73
N MET A 149 -0.25 -6.47 -5.49
CA MET A 149 -0.92 -6.30 -4.21
C MET A 149 -0.34 -7.23 -3.14
N GLN A 150 0.07 -8.44 -3.50
CA GLN A 150 0.76 -9.36 -2.60
C GLN A 150 2.12 -8.80 -2.15
N CYS A 151 2.97 -8.34 -3.07
CA CYS A 151 4.26 -7.70 -2.72
C CYS A 151 4.06 -6.50 -1.78
N ARG A 152 3.01 -5.69 -2.03
CA ARG A 152 2.66 -4.57 -1.14
C ARG A 152 2.24 -5.05 0.25
N ALA A 153 1.41 -6.08 0.33
CA ALA A 153 0.97 -6.67 1.60
C ALA A 153 2.17 -7.23 2.39
N GLU A 154 3.06 -7.98 1.74
CA GLU A 154 4.26 -8.52 2.35
C GLU A 154 5.17 -7.42 2.92
N ALA A 155 5.35 -6.31 2.20
CA ALA A 155 6.12 -5.16 2.69
C ALA A 155 5.45 -4.51 3.92
N ASN A 156 4.11 -4.36 3.92
CA ASN A 156 3.37 -3.82 5.05
C ASN A 156 3.43 -4.77 6.26
N HIS A 157 3.29 -6.09 6.04
CA HIS A 157 3.42 -7.11 7.08
C HIS A 157 4.82 -7.05 7.73
N ALA A 158 5.88 -7.02 6.92
CA ALA A 158 7.24 -6.89 7.44
C ALA A 158 7.42 -5.63 8.31
N ALA A 159 6.86 -4.49 7.88
CA ALA A 159 6.89 -3.25 8.65
C ALA A 159 6.11 -3.33 9.96
N THR A 160 5.02 -4.10 10.01
CA THR A 160 4.22 -4.32 11.22
C THR A 160 4.91 -5.29 12.16
N LEU A 161 5.43 -6.42 11.64
CA LEU A 161 6.19 -7.41 12.42
C LEU A 161 7.42 -6.79 13.09
N ALA A 162 8.09 -5.85 12.42
CA ALA A 162 9.21 -5.11 13.01
C ALA A 162 8.84 -4.24 14.23
N LEU A 163 7.54 -4.09 14.53
CA LEU A 163 7.05 -3.43 15.75
C LEU A 163 6.65 -4.42 16.85
N MET A 164 6.58 -5.71 16.53
CA MET A 164 6.13 -6.78 17.42
C MET A 164 7.31 -7.53 18.06
N ASP A 165 8.38 -6.80 18.38
CA ASP A 165 9.53 -7.38 19.06
C ASP A 165 9.11 -8.01 20.41
N GLY A 166 9.54 -9.26 20.65
CA GLY A 166 9.16 -10.04 21.83
C GLY A 166 7.79 -10.75 21.75
N VAL A 167 7.04 -10.59 20.66
CA VAL A 167 5.79 -11.36 20.42
C VAL A 167 6.13 -12.67 19.71
N PRO A 168 5.63 -13.84 20.19
CA PRO A 168 5.80 -15.10 19.47
C PRO A 168 5.27 -15.07 18.04
N ASP A 169 5.95 -15.73 17.11
CA ASP A 169 5.63 -15.67 15.67
C ASP A 169 4.21 -16.10 15.32
N ASP A 170 3.67 -17.10 16.01
CA ASP A 170 2.31 -17.59 15.82
C ASP A 170 1.27 -16.56 16.29
N VAL A 171 1.51 -15.87 17.41
CA VAL A 171 0.67 -14.78 17.91
C VAL A 171 0.75 -13.58 16.96
N ALA A 172 1.96 -13.17 16.55
CA ALA A 172 2.17 -12.07 15.62
C ALA A 172 1.46 -12.30 14.28
N ARG A 173 1.53 -13.54 13.75
CA ARG A 173 0.82 -13.92 12.52
C ARG A 173 -0.70 -13.81 12.66
N VAL A 174 -1.26 -14.28 13.77
CA VAL A 174 -2.71 -14.21 14.03
C VAL A 174 -3.14 -12.76 14.23
N ALA A 175 -2.36 -11.97 14.96
CA ALA A 175 -2.60 -10.54 15.16
C ALA A 175 -2.63 -9.78 13.82
N LEU A 176 -1.67 -10.00 12.95
CA LEU A 176 -1.65 -9.43 11.59
C LEU A 176 -2.91 -9.77 10.82
N LEU A 177 -3.28 -11.06 10.75
CA LEU A 177 -4.46 -11.51 10.03
C LEU A 177 -5.74 -10.84 10.55
N ALA A 178 -5.89 -10.74 11.87
CA ALA A 178 -7.06 -10.14 12.50
C ALA A 178 -7.14 -8.62 12.24
N ILE A 179 -6.02 -7.91 12.40
CA ILE A 179 -5.99 -6.45 12.26
C ILE A 179 -6.15 -6.06 10.78
N ASP A 180 -5.45 -6.71 9.86
CA ASP A 180 -5.55 -6.43 8.42
C ASP A 180 -6.94 -6.76 7.86
N GLY A 181 -7.52 -7.90 8.27
CA GLY A 181 -8.90 -8.25 7.91
C GLY A 181 -9.91 -7.23 8.41
N THR A 182 -9.73 -6.75 9.66
CA THR A 182 -10.56 -5.68 10.23
C THR A 182 -10.37 -4.36 9.49
N MET A 183 -9.13 -3.99 9.13
CA MET A 183 -8.85 -2.78 8.37
C MET A 183 -9.52 -2.83 7.00
N LEU A 184 -9.42 -3.94 6.28
CA LEU A 184 -10.07 -4.10 4.96
C LEU A 184 -11.60 -3.97 5.08
N ALA A 185 -12.20 -4.64 6.06
CA ALA A 185 -13.64 -4.54 6.32
C ALA A 185 -14.07 -3.12 6.72
N ALA A 186 -13.27 -2.44 7.56
CA ALA A 186 -13.53 -1.07 7.99
C ALA A 186 -13.43 -0.08 6.81
N LEU A 187 -12.44 -0.23 5.92
CA LEU A 187 -12.31 0.58 4.70
C LEU A 187 -13.52 0.38 3.77
N ALA A 188 -13.97 -0.87 3.58
CA ALA A 188 -15.14 -1.17 2.75
C ALA A 188 -16.42 -0.54 3.30
N GLN A 189 -16.62 -0.60 4.62
CA GLN A 189 -17.79 0.01 5.27
C GLN A 189 -17.73 1.53 5.29
N TRP A 190 -16.54 2.11 5.50
CA TRP A 190 -16.36 3.56 5.50
C TRP A 190 -16.55 4.14 4.09
N THR A 191 -15.94 3.58 3.06
CA THR A 191 -16.07 4.07 1.68
C THR A 191 -17.47 3.93 1.11
N SER A 192 -18.27 2.97 1.63
CA SER A 192 -19.69 2.81 1.28
C SER A 192 -20.65 3.63 2.17
N GLY A 193 -20.13 4.43 3.11
CA GLY A 193 -20.94 5.27 4.01
C GLY A 193 -21.67 4.53 5.14
N ARG A 194 -21.41 3.20 5.30
CA ARG A 194 -22.02 2.39 6.37
C ARG A 194 -21.33 2.57 7.73
N LEU A 195 -20.11 3.07 7.74
CA LEU A 195 -19.32 3.32 8.93
C LEU A 195 -18.68 4.71 8.84
N SER A 196 -18.66 5.45 9.97
CA SER A 196 -17.89 6.69 10.04
C SER A 196 -16.39 6.41 10.06
N TYR A 197 -15.56 7.39 9.64
CA TYR A 197 -14.10 7.25 9.75
C TYR A 197 -13.65 6.96 11.19
N ALA A 198 -14.24 7.66 12.18
CA ALA A 198 -13.95 7.41 13.59
C ALA A 198 -14.33 5.98 14.03
N GLY A 199 -15.42 5.44 13.48
CA GLY A 199 -15.79 4.03 13.67
C GLY A 199 -14.79 3.07 13.08
N ALA A 200 -14.29 3.36 11.85
CA ALA A 200 -13.26 2.54 11.23
C ALA A 200 -11.96 2.50 12.04
N VAL A 201 -11.53 3.65 12.56
CA VAL A 201 -10.36 3.73 13.45
C VAL A 201 -10.58 2.91 14.72
N ARG A 202 -11.73 3.09 15.41
CA ARG A 202 -12.04 2.33 16.63
C ARG A 202 -12.04 0.83 16.40
N ASN A 203 -12.69 0.34 15.35
CA ASN A 203 -12.74 -1.10 15.08
C ASN A 203 -11.33 -1.72 14.95
N VAL A 204 -10.42 -1.04 14.27
CA VAL A 204 -9.03 -1.52 14.09
C VAL A 204 -8.27 -1.45 15.43
N GLU A 205 -8.44 -0.36 16.20
CA GLU A 205 -7.80 -0.18 17.50
C GLU A 205 -8.28 -1.21 18.52
N ASP A 206 -9.59 -1.50 18.56
CA ASP A 206 -10.21 -2.47 19.48
C ASP A 206 -9.70 -3.89 19.18
N VAL A 207 -9.62 -4.28 17.90
CA VAL A 207 -9.07 -5.60 17.53
C VAL A 207 -7.59 -5.67 17.86
N ALA A 208 -6.80 -4.64 17.56
CA ALA A 208 -5.38 -4.61 17.94
C ALA A 208 -5.19 -4.68 19.46
N ALA A 209 -6.04 -3.99 20.24
CA ALA A 209 -6.02 -4.06 21.71
C ALA A 209 -6.35 -5.46 22.22
N LEU A 210 -7.29 -6.15 21.59
CA LEU A 210 -7.69 -7.50 21.98
C LEU A 210 -6.60 -8.53 21.68
N VAL A 211 -6.08 -8.53 20.45
CA VAL A 211 -5.12 -9.55 20.01
C VAL A 211 -3.70 -9.35 20.55
N LEU A 212 -3.41 -8.13 21.05
CA LEU A 212 -2.12 -7.76 21.66
C LEU A 212 -2.30 -7.36 23.15
N ALA A 213 -3.31 -7.90 23.83
CA ALA A 213 -3.63 -7.53 25.20
C ALA A 213 -2.46 -7.78 26.19
N ASP A 214 -1.75 -8.89 26.00
CA ASP A 214 -0.60 -9.29 26.84
C ASP A 214 0.68 -8.48 26.54
N TYR A 215 0.65 -7.61 25.52
CA TYR A 215 1.79 -6.79 25.06
C TYR A 215 1.51 -5.29 25.19
N ALA A 216 0.71 -4.95 26.22
CA ALA A 216 0.28 -3.58 26.54
C ALA A 216 1.36 -2.77 27.26
#